data_d7ea7c8bf993f12498d0ad25e1a9ba51
#
_entry.id   d7ea7c8bf993f12498d0ad25e1a9ba51
#
_cell.length_a   1.000
_cell.length_b   1.000
_cell.length_c   1.000
_cell.angle_alpha   90.00
_cell.angle_beta   90.00
_cell.angle_gamma   90.00
#
_symmetry.space_group_name_H-M   'P 1'
#
loop_
_entity.id
_entity.type
_entity.pdbx_description
1 polymer ?
#
loop_
_entity_poly.entity_id
_entity_poly.type
_entity_poly.pdbx_seq_one_letter_code
_entity_poly.pdbx_strand_id
1 'polypeptide(L)'
;MRILPCTPPWLRLALSLALSFTASSGFADDLNDHILSLRERAEITDQILEDRLETVVPEVMRAAGIDAWVLIAREYNEDPIVKTMLPATWLNARRRTVLMFIDQGPELGVARMAVARYPVGKLFPGVWNPEQQPDQYGRIAQILDEANPARIALNYSDVYALADGLTYSEQRDFLQALPIRLRDRVVSSEAVAVGWLETRTAAEMATYKTVMEIAHRIIAEGFSSDVITPGVTSTEDLEWWFRQRVNDLGLQTWFHTSIEVERSDRSKQEIAANNLDPNLLLRGDHVHIDFGISYLNLQTDTQQ
;
A
#
# COMPACT_ATOMS: atom_id res chain seq x y z
N MET A 1 65.10 -57.22 -43.84
CA MET A 1 64.23 -58.34 -44.21
C MET A 1 63.45 -58.76 -43.00
N ARG A 2 62.27 -58.19 -42.76
CA ARG A 2 61.27 -58.73 -41.86
C ARG A 2 59.95 -58.10 -42.22
N ILE A 3 59.00 -58.94 -42.57
CA ILE A 3 57.71 -58.72 -43.07
C ILE A 3 56.74 -58.30 -41.92
N LEU A 4 56.03 -57.23 -42.06
CA LEU A 4 54.94 -56.84 -41.16
C LEU A 4 53.60 -57.40 -41.69
N PRO A 5 52.75 -57.96 -40.86
CA PRO A 5 51.43 -58.44 -41.29
C PRO A 5 50.44 -57.35 -41.36
N CYS A 6 49.64 -57.44 -42.41
CA CYS A 6 48.46 -56.61 -42.74
C CYS A 6 47.31 -56.91 -41.75
N THR A 7 46.75 -55.95 -41.10
CA THR A 7 45.50 -56.04 -40.34
C THR A 7 44.35 -55.51 -41.13
N PRO A 8 43.18 -56.18 -41.15
CA PRO A 8 42.00 -55.75 -41.95
C PRO A 8 41.18 -54.66 -41.31
N PRO A 9 40.49 -53.84 -42.13
CA PRO A 9 39.76 -52.70 -41.63
C PRO A 9 38.29 -53.05 -41.38
N TRP A 10 37.95 -53.52 -40.16
CA TRP A 10 36.56 -53.68 -39.75
C TRP A 10 36.43 -53.49 -38.26
N LEU A 11 36.40 -52.24 -37.78
CA LEU A 11 35.73 -51.90 -36.53
C LEU A 11 35.17 -50.46 -36.65
N ARG A 12 33.97 -50.34 -37.22
CA ARG A 12 33.20 -49.11 -37.11
C ARG A 12 32.60 -49.08 -35.75
N LEU A 13 33.17 -48.27 -34.88
CA LEU A 13 32.55 -47.88 -33.63
C LEU A 13 31.35 -47.00 -33.93
N ALA A 14 30.16 -47.55 -33.79
CA ALA A 14 28.92 -46.77 -33.78
C ALA A 14 28.88 -45.99 -32.48
N LEU A 15 29.31 -44.71 -32.52
CA LEU A 15 29.10 -43.78 -31.40
C LEU A 15 27.64 -43.32 -31.46
N SER A 16 26.79 -44.01 -30.66
CA SER A 16 25.43 -43.55 -30.41
C SER A 16 25.48 -42.28 -29.57
N LEU A 17 25.28 -41.15 -30.22
CA LEU A 17 25.09 -39.87 -29.58
C LEU A 17 23.71 -39.93 -28.91
N ALA A 18 23.67 -40.34 -27.63
CA ALA A 18 22.53 -40.15 -26.79
C ALA A 18 22.42 -38.61 -26.55
N LEU A 19 21.56 -37.93 -27.32
CA LEU A 19 21.12 -36.59 -26.95
C LEU A 19 20.32 -36.75 -25.63
N SER A 20 21.03 -36.53 -24.54
CA SER A 20 20.38 -36.22 -23.26
C SER A 20 19.68 -34.87 -23.44
N PHE A 21 18.39 -34.88 -23.72
CA PHE A 21 17.52 -33.74 -23.45
C PHE A 21 17.56 -33.55 -21.93
N THR A 22 18.49 -32.74 -21.44
CA THR A 22 18.31 -32.06 -20.18
C THR A 22 17.16 -31.09 -20.44
N ALA A 23 15.94 -31.47 -20.04
CA ALA A 23 14.91 -30.51 -19.77
C ALA A 23 15.54 -29.55 -18.74
N SER A 24 15.97 -28.38 -19.20
CA SER A 24 16.15 -27.25 -18.33
C SER A 24 14.76 -27.06 -17.71
N SER A 25 14.58 -27.57 -16.49
CA SER A 25 13.62 -27.01 -15.56
C SER A 25 14.00 -25.54 -15.48
N GLY A 26 13.35 -24.71 -16.30
CA GLY A 26 13.35 -23.28 -16.07
C GLY A 26 12.94 -23.14 -14.60
N PHE A 27 13.82 -22.62 -13.78
CA PHE A 27 13.46 -22.19 -12.45
C PHE A 27 12.31 -21.24 -12.68
N ALA A 28 11.08 -21.68 -12.36
CA ALA A 28 9.98 -20.75 -12.20
C ALA A 28 10.46 -19.80 -11.11
N ASP A 29 10.70 -18.57 -11.52
CA ASP A 29 11.15 -17.48 -10.65
C ASP A 29 10.14 -17.40 -9.52
N ASP A 30 10.51 -17.83 -8.32
CA ASP A 30 9.58 -17.92 -7.19
C ASP A 30 9.12 -16.51 -6.83
N LEU A 31 7.81 -16.29 -6.80
CA LEU A 31 7.25 -14.99 -6.47
C LEU A 31 7.75 -14.47 -5.11
N ASN A 32 8.11 -15.38 -4.20
CA ASN A 32 8.73 -15.01 -2.91
C ASN A 32 10.05 -14.27 -3.07
N ASP A 33 10.84 -14.54 -4.12
CA ASP A 33 12.09 -13.87 -4.37
C ASP A 33 11.94 -12.39 -4.76
N HIS A 34 10.71 -11.99 -5.14
CA HIS A 34 10.35 -10.61 -5.46
C HIS A 34 9.77 -9.84 -4.27
N ILE A 35 9.51 -10.52 -3.15
CA ILE A 35 8.93 -9.92 -1.96
C ILE A 35 10.04 -9.60 -0.96
N LEU A 36 10.25 -8.32 -0.71
CA LEU A 36 11.25 -7.83 0.23
C LEU A 36 10.96 -8.28 1.67
N SER A 37 12.02 -8.42 2.47
CA SER A 37 11.89 -8.63 3.91
C SER A 37 11.18 -7.45 4.58
N LEU A 38 10.60 -7.66 5.77
CA LEU A 38 9.93 -6.58 6.52
C LEU A 38 10.85 -5.40 6.82
N ARG A 39 12.15 -5.62 7.01
CA ARG A 39 13.12 -4.55 7.25
C ARG A 39 13.32 -3.71 6.00
N GLU A 40 13.54 -4.33 4.86
CA GLU A 40 13.71 -3.62 3.58
C GLU A 40 12.43 -2.85 3.20
N ARG A 41 11.25 -3.46 3.44
CA ARG A 41 9.95 -2.75 3.25
C ARG A 41 9.87 -1.51 4.13
N ALA A 42 10.25 -1.62 5.40
CA ALA A 42 10.24 -0.50 6.33
C ALA A 42 11.18 0.63 5.87
N GLU A 43 12.38 0.30 5.42
CA GLU A 43 13.35 1.26 4.92
C GLU A 43 12.83 2.01 3.68
N ILE A 44 12.27 1.29 2.70
CA ILE A 44 11.70 1.90 1.49
C ILE A 44 10.47 2.74 1.82
N THR A 45 9.58 2.23 2.67
CA THR A 45 8.36 2.96 3.07
C THR A 45 8.70 4.27 3.78
N ASP A 46 9.69 4.25 4.69
CA ASP A 46 10.13 5.44 5.41
C ASP A 46 10.82 6.45 4.48
N GLN A 47 11.60 5.98 3.49
CA GLN A 47 12.21 6.85 2.46
C GLN A 47 11.15 7.52 1.57
N ILE A 48 10.16 6.76 1.12
CA ILE A 48 9.02 7.30 0.34
C ILE A 48 8.26 8.32 1.19
N LEU A 49 7.99 8.02 2.45
CA LEU A 49 7.30 8.93 3.34
C LEU A 49 8.09 10.23 3.54
N GLU A 50 9.41 10.15 3.72
CA GLU A 50 10.29 11.33 3.85
C GLU A 50 10.23 12.20 2.59
N ASP A 51 10.38 11.60 1.39
CA ASP A 51 10.26 12.30 0.10
C ASP A 51 8.90 13.00 -0.03
N ARG A 52 7.81 12.32 0.29
CA ARG A 52 6.46 12.90 0.27
C ARG A 52 6.29 14.06 1.25
N LEU A 53 6.83 13.94 2.46
CA LEU A 53 6.77 15.01 3.46
C LEU A 53 7.57 16.26 3.03
N GLU A 54 8.61 16.07 2.24
CA GLU A 54 9.46 17.16 1.75
C GLU A 54 8.93 17.79 0.46
N THR A 55 8.24 17.04 -0.38
CA THR A 55 7.79 17.50 -1.71
C THR A 55 6.30 17.73 -1.78
N VAL A 56 5.49 16.72 -1.42
CA VAL A 56 4.03 16.78 -1.57
C VAL A 56 3.38 17.70 -0.54
N VAL A 57 3.79 17.64 0.73
CA VAL A 57 3.16 18.46 1.78
C VAL A 57 3.27 19.96 1.47
N PRO A 58 4.45 20.53 1.12
CA PRO A 58 4.55 21.94 0.75
C PRO A 58 3.70 22.29 -0.48
N GLU A 59 3.66 21.41 -1.47
CA GLU A 59 2.89 21.63 -2.69
C GLU A 59 1.39 21.74 -2.40
N VAL A 60 0.81 20.72 -1.72
CA VAL A 60 -0.63 20.68 -1.45
C VAL A 60 -1.08 21.75 -0.45
N MET A 61 -0.25 22.08 0.55
CA MET A 61 -0.56 23.15 1.49
C MET A 61 -0.61 24.51 0.77
N ARG A 62 0.38 24.82 -0.07
CA ARG A 62 0.43 26.07 -0.83
C ARG A 62 -0.66 26.16 -1.88
N ALA A 63 -0.94 25.07 -2.61
CA ALA A 63 -2.04 25.00 -3.57
C ALA A 63 -3.39 25.27 -2.91
N ALA A 64 -3.60 24.80 -1.68
CA ALA A 64 -4.82 25.03 -0.89
C ALA A 64 -4.80 26.37 -0.14
N GLY A 65 -3.69 27.10 -0.14
CA GLY A 65 -3.51 28.35 0.63
C GLY A 65 -3.59 28.11 2.14
N ILE A 66 -2.99 27.03 2.64
CA ILE A 66 -2.97 26.66 4.06
C ILE A 66 -1.58 26.94 4.64
N ASP A 67 -1.53 27.72 5.73
CA ASP A 67 -0.28 28.06 6.41
C ASP A 67 0.07 27.10 7.53
N ALA A 68 -0.95 26.50 8.17
CA ALA A 68 -0.77 25.48 9.20
C ALA A 68 -1.73 24.32 9.00
N TRP A 69 -1.23 23.08 9.06
CA TRP A 69 -2.04 21.87 9.03
C TRP A 69 -1.85 21.10 10.32
N VAL A 70 -2.94 20.82 11.04
CA VAL A 70 -2.93 20.14 12.33
C VAL A 70 -3.75 18.86 12.21
N LEU A 71 -3.10 17.74 12.43
CA LEU A 71 -3.68 16.40 12.42
C LEU A 71 -3.67 15.83 13.84
N ILE A 72 -4.82 15.47 14.36
CA ILE A 72 -4.98 14.99 15.74
C ILE A 72 -5.51 13.57 15.70
N ALA A 73 -4.76 12.63 16.26
CA ALA A 73 -5.16 11.23 16.39
C ALA A 73 -5.03 10.73 17.83
N ARG A 74 -5.92 9.81 18.22
CA ARG A 74 -5.80 9.05 19.45
C ARG A 74 -5.50 7.60 19.17
N GLU A 75 -4.75 6.98 20.08
CA GLU A 75 -4.49 5.54 20.04
C GLU A 75 -5.82 4.77 19.98
N TYR A 76 -5.95 3.85 19.02
CA TYR A 76 -7.16 3.06 18.67
C TYR A 76 -8.30 3.82 18.00
N ASN A 77 -8.12 5.10 17.72
CA ASN A 77 -9.04 5.90 16.91
C ASN A 77 -8.23 6.93 16.12
N GLU A 78 -7.42 6.40 15.22
CA GLU A 78 -6.52 7.18 14.40
C GLU A 78 -7.25 7.87 13.27
N ASP A 79 -6.89 9.13 13.07
CA ASP A 79 -7.20 9.86 11.85
C ASP A 79 -6.61 9.11 10.64
N PRO A 80 -7.37 8.89 9.55
CA PRO A 80 -6.91 8.15 8.37
C PRO A 80 -5.65 8.76 7.73
N ILE A 81 -5.53 10.09 7.69
CA ILE A 81 -4.36 10.76 7.15
C ILE A 81 -3.13 10.54 8.03
N VAL A 82 -3.30 10.64 9.36
CA VAL A 82 -2.21 10.35 10.30
C VAL A 82 -1.65 8.95 10.06
N LYS A 83 -2.49 7.96 9.82
CA LYS A 83 -2.03 6.59 9.52
C LYS A 83 -1.08 6.52 8.33
N THR A 84 -1.31 7.32 7.30
CA THR A 84 -0.44 7.37 6.11
C THR A 84 0.87 8.12 6.35
N MET A 85 1.00 8.84 7.47
CA MET A 85 2.18 9.63 7.84
C MET A 85 2.99 9.00 8.96
N LEU A 86 2.58 7.85 9.48
CA LEU A 86 3.35 7.13 10.50
C LEU A 86 4.51 6.37 9.85
N PRO A 87 5.73 6.46 10.40
CA PRO A 87 6.85 5.65 9.95
C PRO A 87 6.58 4.16 10.19
N ALA A 88 7.24 3.29 9.44
CA ALA A 88 6.99 1.85 9.44
C ALA A 88 7.08 1.17 10.82
N THR A 89 7.83 1.75 11.76
CA THR A 89 7.92 1.26 13.15
C THR A 89 6.78 1.71 14.06
N TRP A 90 5.88 2.54 13.53
CA TRP A 90 4.68 3.01 14.24
C TRP A 90 3.42 2.39 13.63
N LEU A 91 3.00 1.25 14.15
CA LEU A 91 1.80 0.55 13.65
C LEU A 91 0.51 1.30 13.99
N ASN A 92 0.53 2.13 15.03
CA ASN A 92 -0.59 2.94 15.50
C ASN A 92 -0.08 4.24 16.10
N ALA A 93 -0.95 5.24 16.24
CA ALA A 93 -0.69 6.41 17.08
C ALA A 93 -0.50 5.96 18.53
N ARG A 94 0.25 6.74 19.31
CA ARG A 94 0.49 6.46 20.73
C ARG A 94 -0.14 7.56 21.57
N ARG A 95 -1.09 7.19 22.46
CA ARG A 95 -1.85 8.15 23.27
C ARG A 95 -2.60 9.13 22.35
N ARG A 96 -2.44 10.45 22.61
CA ARG A 96 -2.81 11.47 21.63
C ARG A 96 -1.53 11.88 20.89
N THR A 97 -1.49 11.63 19.61
CA THR A 97 -0.42 12.05 18.69
C THR A 97 -0.95 13.17 17.81
N VAL A 98 -0.27 14.30 17.84
CA VAL A 98 -0.60 15.45 16.99
C VAL A 98 0.56 15.72 16.07
N LEU A 99 0.32 15.66 14.76
CA LEU A 99 1.28 16.07 13.75
C LEU A 99 0.91 17.48 13.30
N MET A 100 1.91 18.35 13.24
CA MET A 100 1.73 19.74 12.83
C MET A 100 2.71 20.09 11.71
N PHE A 101 2.19 20.81 10.74
CA PHE A 101 2.94 21.39 9.63
C PHE A 101 2.73 22.90 9.63
N ILE A 102 3.83 23.66 9.53
CA ILE A 102 3.79 25.13 9.47
C ILE A 102 4.58 25.57 8.23
N ASP A 103 3.93 26.18 7.25
CA ASP A 103 4.63 26.74 6.10
C ASP A 103 5.39 28.04 6.51
N GLN A 104 6.70 27.97 6.39
CA GLN A 104 7.61 29.06 6.71
C GLN A 104 8.06 29.85 5.46
N GLY A 105 7.37 29.60 4.34
CA GLY A 105 7.68 30.21 3.06
C GLY A 105 8.62 29.36 2.18
N PRO A 106 8.83 29.80 0.93
CA PRO A 106 9.55 29.02 -0.07
C PRO A 106 11.04 28.76 0.27
N GLU A 107 11.66 29.63 1.05
CA GLU A 107 13.08 29.50 1.42
C GLU A 107 13.30 28.52 2.59
N LEU A 108 12.42 28.52 3.58
CA LEU A 108 12.52 27.69 4.79
C LEU A 108 11.69 26.42 4.70
N GLY A 109 10.77 26.33 3.72
CA GLY A 109 9.92 25.16 3.52
C GLY A 109 8.81 25.03 4.56
N VAL A 110 8.36 23.78 4.78
CA VAL A 110 7.33 23.46 5.77
C VAL A 110 7.96 22.76 6.97
N ALA A 111 7.91 23.41 8.12
CA ALA A 111 8.32 22.79 9.37
C ALA A 111 7.32 21.70 9.76
N ARG A 112 7.83 20.51 10.08
CA ARG A 112 7.03 19.37 10.57
C ARG A 112 7.42 19.01 12.00
N MET A 113 6.43 18.71 12.86
CA MET A 113 6.68 18.42 14.26
C MET A 113 5.60 17.55 14.88
N ALA A 114 5.94 16.87 15.97
CA ALA A 114 5.00 16.12 16.76
C ALA A 114 4.77 16.78 18.12
N VAL A 115 3.55 17.18 18.39
CA VAL A 115 3.11 17.51 19.76
C VAL A 115 2.54 16.22 20.35
N ALA A 116 3.43 15.37 20.80
CA ALA A 116 3.14 14.04 21.32
C ALA A 116 4.15 13.70 22.42
N ARG A 117 3.84 12.70 23.26
CA ARG A 117 4.75 12.26 24.32
C ARG A 117 6.11 11.78 23.80
N TYR A 118 6.14 11.31 22.57
CA TYR A 118 7.34 10.82 21.88
C TYR A 118 7.48 11.47 20.51
N PRO A 119 8.70 11.66 20.00
CA PRO A 119 8.88 11.99 18.59
C PRO A 119 8.33 10.86 17.73
N VAL A 120 7.75 11.18 16.57
CA VAL A 120 7.19 10.18 15.66
C VAL A 120 8.29 9.77 14.68
N GLY A 121 9.01 8.72 15.06
CA GLY A 121 10.21 8.28 14.37
C GLY A 121 11.27 9.39 14.28
N LYS A 122 11.97 9.44 13.16
CA LYS A 122 12.93 10.50 12.83
C LYS A 122 12.27 11.65 12.06
N LEU A 123 11.09 11.41 11.50
CA LEU A 123 10.43 12.31 10.56
C LEU A 123 9.71 13.47 11.24
N PHE A 124 9.24 13.30 12.48
CA PHE A 124 8.57 14.36 13.23
C PHE A 124 9.24 14.56 14.58
N PRO A 125 10.10 15.57 14.72
CA PRO A 125 10.71 15.93 16.00
C PRO A 125 9.65 16.23 17.05
N GLY A 126 9.86 15.73 18.27
CA GLY A 126 9.00 16.03 19.41
C GLY A 126 9.23 17.45 19.92
N VAL A 127 8.16 18.22 20.07
CA VAL A 127 8.21 19.64 20.54
C VAL A 127 7.41 19.87 21.82
N TRP A 128 7.02 18.81 22.50
CA TRP A 128 6.26 18.87 23.75
C TRP A 128 6.85 17.95 24.82
N ASN A 129 6.98 18.50 26.02
CA ASN A 129 7.39 17.74 27.21
C ASN A 129 6.25 17.78 28.24
N PRO A 130 5.50 16.69 28.45
CA PRO A 130 4.37 16.64 29.35
C PRO A 130 4.73 16.83 30.81
N GLU A 131 5.98 16.58 31.23
CA GLU A 131 6.45 16.74 32.60
C GLU A 131 6.67 18.24 32.92
N GLN A 132 6.95 19.06 31.91
CA GLN A 132 7.11 20.51 32.05
C GLN A 132 5.82 21.27 31.77
N GLN A 133 5.03 20.80 30.81
CA GLN A 133 3.75 21.39 30.39
C GLN A 133 2.73 20.30 30.20
N PRO A 134 1.92 19.96 31.21
CA PRO A 134 0.93 18.87 31.12
C PRO A 134 -0.16 19.12 30.06
N ASP A 135 -0.46 20.38 29.77
CA ASP A 135 -1.48 20.77 28.81
C ASP A 135 -0.95 20.68 27.36
N GLN A 136 -1.32 19.58 26.67
CA GLN A 136 -0.94 19.34 25.28
C GLN A 136 -1.60 20.34 24.32
N TYR A 137 -2.88 20.66 24.54
CA TYR A 137 -3.58 21.64 23.69
C TYR A 137 -3.04 23.06 23.91
N GLY A 138 -2.67 23.39 25.15
CA GLY A 138 -1.98 24.65 25.44
C GLY A 138 -0.65 24.77 24.71
N ARG A 139 0.09 23.65 24.54
CA ARG A 139 1.32 23.64 23.73
C ARG A 139 1.04 23.85 22.24
N ILE A 140 0.01 23.20 21.69
CA ILE A 140 -0.41 23.39 20.30
C ILE A 140 -0.81 24.85 20.07
N ALA A 141 -1.63 25.41 20.97
CA ALA A 141 -2.07 26.79 20.90
C ALA A 141 -0.90 27.78 20.94
N GLN A 142 0.09 27.54 21.78
CA GLN A 142 1.31 28.35 21.85
C GLN A 142 2.08 28.32 20.53
N ILE A 143 2.31 27.16 19.93
CA ILE A 143 3.00 27.03 18.64
C ILE A 143 2.27 27.81 17.53
N LEU A 144 0.93 27.66 17.48
CA LEU A 144 0.11 28.37 16.50
C LEU A 144 0.06 29.89 16.78
N ASP A 145 0.11 30.29 18.04
CA ASP A 145 0.15 31.71 18.42
C ASP A 145 1.47 32.38 17.97
N GLU A 146 2.59 31.70 18.18
CA GLU A 146 3.92 32.13 17.77
C GLU A 146 4.05 32.18 16.24
N ALA A 147 3.54 31.14 15.52
CA ALA A 147 3.58 31.08 14.06
C ALA A 147 2.60 32.06 13.38
N ASN A 148 1.50 32.39 14.07
CA ASN A 148 0.45 33.31 13.63
C ASN A 148 -0.08 33.04 12.20
N PRO A 149 -0.44 31.79 11.83
CA PRO A 149 -0.91 31.44 10.50
C PRO A 149 -2.22 32.16 10.16
N ALA A 150 -2.40 32.52 8.88
CA ALA A 150 -3.66 33.10 8.42
C ALA A 150 -4.76 32.05 8.26
N ARG A 151 -4.39 30.80 7.90
CA ARG A 151 -5.34 29.68 7.75
C ARG A 151 -4.78 28.41 8.43
N ILE A 152 -5.59 27.83 9.29
CA ILE A 152 -5.28 26.62 10.08
C ILE A 152 -6.20 25.50 9.60
N ALA A 153 -5.66 24.47 8.96
CA ALA A 153 -6.42 23.35 8.47
C ALA A 153 -6.55 22.25 9.54
N LEU A 154 -7.77 21.74 9.74
CA LEU A 154 -8.10 20.57 10.54
C LEU A 154 -8.79 19.51 9.69
N ASN A 155 -8.61 18.24 10.04
CA ASN A 155 -9.06 17.12 9.24
C ASN A 155 -10.55 16.79 9.48
N TYR A 156 -11.42 17.65 8.95
CA TYR A 156 -12.87 17.42 8.85
C TYR A 156 -13.36 17.73 7.45
N SER A 157 -14.38 16.99 6.98
CA SER A 157 -14.95 17.10 5.65
C SER A 157 -16.41 16.63 5.65
N ASP A 158 -17.24 17.27 4.84
CA ASP A 158 -18.62 16.82 4.59
C ASP A 158 -18.71 15.83 3.41
N VAL A 159 -17.61 15.62 2.66
CA VAL A 159 -17.61 14.88 1.39
C VAL A 159 -16.67 13.67 1.44
N TYR A 160 -15.43 13.84 1.88
CA TYR A 160 -14.38 12.80 1.83
C TYR A 160 -14.12 12.18 3.20
N ALA A 161 -14.58 10.95 3.41
CA ALA A 161 -14.46 10.25 4.69
C ALA A 161 -13.00 10.14 5.20
N LEU A 162 -12.02 9.98 4.31
CA LEU A 162 -10.61 9.94 4.71
C LEU A 162 -10.08 11.31 5.16
N ALA A 163 -10.72 12.40 4.77
CA ALA A 163 -10.42 13.77 5.21
C ALA A 163 -11.27 14.20 6.43
N ASP A 164 -12.06 13.31 7.03
CA ASP A 164 -12.96 13.55 8.16
C ASP A 164 -12.58 12.69 9.38
N GLY A 165 -11.28 12.62 9.69
CA GLY A 165 -10.77 11.80 10.78
C GLY A 165 -10.78 12.47 12.16
N LEU A 166 -11.07 13.77 12.23
CA LEU A 166 -11.05 14.53 13.48
C LEU A 166 -12.32 14.25 14.30
N THR A 167 -12.15 13.72 15.52
CA THR A 167 -13.31 13.50 16.40
C THR A 167 -13.86 14.81 16.94
N TYR A 168 -15.14 14.83 17.23
CA TYR A 168 -15.82 15.99 17.82
C TYR A 168 -15.16 16.49 19.13
N SER A 169 -14.73 15.57 20.00
CA SER A 169 -14.08 15.95 21.25
C SER A 169 -12.72 16.61 21.02
N GLU A 170 -11.92 16.10 20.07
CA GLU A 170 -10.63 16.68 19.73
C GLU A 170 -10.79 18.06 19.08
N GLN A 171 -11.77 18.23 18.20
CA GLN A 171 -12.08 19.53 17.61
C GLN A 171 -12.52 20.56 18.65
N ARG A 172 -13.45 20.18 19.54
CA ARG A 172 -13.93 21.05 20.61
C ARG A 172 -12.79 21.51 21.52
N ASP A 173 -11.98 20.56 22.00
CA ASP A 173 -10.91 20.85 22.95
C ASP A 173 -9.80 21.68 22.29
N PHE A 174 -9.48 21.41 21.02
CA PHE A 174 -8.55 22.23 20.21
C PHE A 174 -9.05 23.66 20.07
N LEU A 175 -10.29 23.87 19.61
CA LEU A 175 -10.87 25.21 19.45
C LEU A 175 -10.97 25.96 20.76
N GLN A 176 -11.27 25.27 21.86
CA GLN A 176 -11.34 25.87 23.18
C GLN A 176 -9.96 26.38 23.65
N ALA A 177 -8.89 25.65 23.35
CA ALA A 177 -7.53 26.02 23.73
C ALA A 177 -6.95 27.17 22.88
N LEU A 178 -7.44 27.34 21.65
CA LEU A 178 -6.92 28.38 20.76
C LEU A 178 -7.24 29.79 21.27
N PRO A 179 -6.30 30.74 21.14
CA PRO A 179 -6.60 32.17 21.25
C PRO A 179 -7.78 32.56 20.36
N ILE A 180 -8.67 33.40 20.85
CA ILE A 180 -9.91 33.80 20.14
C ILE A 180 -9.60 34.29 18.70
N ARG A 181 -8.52 35.06 18.52
CA ARG A 181 -8.09 35.61 17.22
C ARG A 181 -7.70 34.53 16.18
N LEU A 182 -7.42 33.30 16.59
CA LEU A 182 -7.06 32.19 15.70
C LEU A 182 -8.23 31.28 15.37
N ARG A 183 -9.32 31.31 16.16
CA ARG A 183 -10.47 30.40 15.98
C ARG A 183 -11.15 30.59 14.64
N ASP A 184 -11.32 31.83 14.19
CA ASP A 184 -11.97 32.14 12.91
C ASP A 184 -11.08 31.82 11.69
N ARG A 185 -9.82 31.42 11.92
CA ARG A 185 -8.85 31.02 10.89
C ARG A 185 -8.86 29.51 10.64
N VAL A 186 -9.60 28.77 11.46
CA VAL A 186 -9.71 27.30 11.35
C VAL A 186 -10.62 26.94 10.20
N VAL A 187 -10.12 26.11 9.29
CA VAL A 187 -10.83 25.65 8.08
C VAL A 187 -10.66 24.14 7.90
N SER A 188 -11.48 23.54 7.04
CA SER A 188 -11.31 22.15 6.64
C SER A 188 -9.97 21.94 5.92
N SER A 189 -9.30 20.83 6.21
CA SER A 189 -8.11 20.40 5.48
C SER A 189 -8.45 19.57 4.24
N GLU A 190 -9.71 19.44 3.85
CA GLU A 190 -10.15 18.55 2.76
C GLU A 190 -9.25 18.62 1.53
N ALA A 191 -9.01 19.81 0.99
CA ALA A 191 -8.16 19.97 -0.20
C ALA A 191 -6.71 19.50 0.01
N VAL A 192 -6.15 19.72 1.21
CA VAL A 192 -4.78 19.27 1.55
C VAL A 192 -4.75 17.75 1.73
N ALA A 193 -5.74 17.20 2.43
CA ALA A 193 -5.83 15.77 2.72
C ALA A 193 -6.05 14.96 1.42
N VAL A 194 -6.94 15.41 0.54
CA VAL A 194 -7.17 14.79 -0.77
C VAL A 194 -5.90 14.91 -1.62
N GLY A 195 -5.30 16.09 -1.73
CA GLY A 195 -4.05 16.28 -2.48
C GLY A 195 -2.92 15.39 -1.96
N TRP A 196 -2.79 15.24 -0.64
CA TRP A 196 -1.84 14.30 -0.03
C TRP A 196 -2.10 12.85 -0.46
N LEU A 197 -3.34 12.40 -0.47
CA LEU A 197 -3.68 11.02 -0.80
C LEU A 197 -3.55 10.70 -2.29
N GLU A 198 -3.87 11.62 -3.18
CA GLU A 198 -3.90 11.37 -4.63
C GLU A 198 -2.57 11.66 -5.36
N THR A 199 -1.73 12.55 -4.81
CA THR A 199 -0.44 12.87 -5.43
C THR A 199 0.56 11.74 -5.26
N ARG A 200 1.27 11.40 -6.35
CA ARG A 200 2.35 10.39 -6.35
C ARG A 200 3.67 11.03 -6.71
N THR A 201 4.73 10.66 -5.98
CA THR A 201 6.09 11.08 -6.30
C THR A 201 6.69 10.20 -7.41
N ALA A 202 7.79 10.64 -7.99
CA ALA A 202 8.53 9.85 -8.99
C ALA A 202 9.03 8.52 -8.38
N ALA A 203 9.41 8.50 -7.11
CA ALA A 203 9.86 7.31 -6.40
C ALA A 203 8.71 6.31 -6.22
N GLU A 204 7.51 6.78 -5.85
CA GLU A 204 6.31 5.93 -5.79
C GLU A 204 5.98 5.34 -7.16
N MET A 205 6.01 6.15 -8.23
CA MET A 205 5.71 5.67 -9.59
C MET A 205 6.73 4.63 -10.08
N ALA A 206 8.01 4.77 -9.73
CA ALA A 206 9.01 3.76 -10.04
C ALA A 206 8.75 2.44 -9.29
N THR A 207 8.34 2.52 -8.03
CA THR A 207 8.00 1.37 -7.17
C THR A 207 6.72 0.68 -7.64
N TYR A 208 5.74 1.45 -8.14
CA TYR A 208 4.44 0.95 -8.58
C TYR A 208 4.55 -0.14 -9.64
N LYS A 209 5.54 -0.06 -10.53
CA LYS A 209 5.78 -1.08 -11.55
C LYS A 209 5.97 -2.46 -10.92
N THR A 210 6.81 -2.56 -9.90
CA THR A 210 7.06 -3.83 -9.19
C THR A 210 5.80 -4.31 -8.46
N VAL A 211 5.04 -3.40 -7.85
CA VAL A 211 3.79 -3.76 -7.15
C VAL A 211 2.76 -4.33 -8.14
N MET A 212 2.63 -3.72 -9.32
CA MET A 212 1.76 -4.22 -10.39
C MET A 212 2.22 -5.58 -10.94
N GLU A 213 3.53 -5.77 -11.15
CA GLU A 213 4.09 -7.05 -11.59
C GLU A 213 3.78 -8.19 -10.60
N ILE A 214 3.86 -7.92 -9.29
CA ILE A 214 3.49 -8.89 -8.25
C ILE A 214 2.00 -9.23 -8.35
N ALA A 215 1.12 -8.23 -8.46
CA ALA A 215 -0.32 -8.44 -8.58
C ALA A 215 -0.67 -9.31 -9.81
N HIS A 216 -0.11 -9.00 -10.97
CA HIS A 216 -0.31 -9.78 -12.19
C HIS A 216 0.23 -11.22 -12.11
N ARG A 217 1.35 -11.44 -11.44
CA ARG A 217 1.88 -12.79 -11.22
C ARG A 217 0.97 -13.62 -10.32
N ILE A 218 0.38 -13.02 -9.27
CA ILE A 218 -0.59 -13.70 -8.41
C ILE A 218 -1.83 -14.06 -9.22
N ILE A 219 -2.32 -13.16 -10.08
CA ILE A 219 -3.46 -13.45 -10.97
C ILE A 219 -3.14 -14.60 -11.92
N ALA A 220 -1.96 -14.58 -12.56
CA ALA A 220 -1.54 -15.65 -13.47
C ALA A 220 -1.41 -17.01 -12.76
N GLU A 221 -0.91 -17.03 -11.52
CA GLU A 221 -0.84 -18.24 -10.69
C GLU A 221 -2.25 -18.77 -10.36
N GLY A 222 -3.16 -17.88 -9.92
CA GLY A 222 -4.53 -18.25 -9.57
C GLY A 222 -5.35 -18.76 -10.76
N PHE A 223 -5.07 -18.29 -11.96
CA PHE A 223 -5.73 -18.75 -13.19
C PHE A 223 -5.01 -19.92 -13.88
N SER A 224 -4.05 -20.55 -13.19
CA SER A 224 -3.35 -21.72 -13.69
C SER A 224 -4.13 -23.02 -13.49
N SER A 225 -3.72 -24.07 -14.22
CA SER A 225 -4.25 -25.42 -14.01
C SER A 225 -3.83 -26.07 -12.69
N ASP A 226 -2.89 -25.49 -11.98
CA ASP A 226 -2.45 -25.95 -10.66
C ASP A 226 -3.46 -25.53 -9.57
N VAL A 227 -4.23 -24.47 -9.82
CA VAL A 227 -5.26 -23.94 -8.92
C VAL A 227 -6.65 -24.27 -9.38
N ILE A 228 -6.95 -24.13 -10.69
CA ILE A 228 -8.29 -24.37 -11.23
C ILE A 228 -8.41 -25.80 -11.80
N THR A 229 -9.31 -26.57 -11.21
CA THR A 229 -9.79 -27.86 -11.76
C THR A 229 -11.22 -27.66 -12.26
N PRO A 230 -11.46 -27.59 -13.60
CA PRO A 230 -12.80 -27.40 -14.14
C PRO A 230 -13.78 -28.49 -13.68
N GLY A 231 -14.98 -28.06 -13.24
CA GLY A 231 -16.01 -28.94 -12.68
C GLY A 231 -15.82 -29.30 -11.20
N VAL A 232 -14.74 -28.76 -10.56
CA VAL A 232 -14.44 -28.97 -9.13
C VAL A 232 -14.26 -27.63 -8.41
N THR A 233 -13.45 -26.75 -8.94
CA THR A 233 -13.17 -25.44 -8.35
C THR A 233 -14.36 -24.50 -8.56
N SER A 234 -14.85 -23.89 -7.50
CA SER A 234 -15.87 -22.84 -7.54
C SER A 234 -15.24 -21.43 -7.59
N THR A 235 -16.06 -20.41 -7.86
CA THR A 235 -15.63 -19.01 -7.75
C THR A 235 -15.22 -18.67 -6.32
N GLU A 236 -15.95 -19.16 -5.31
CA GLU A 236 -15.64 -18.94 -3.89
C GLU A 236 -14.30 -19.58 -3.50
N ASP A 237 -14.00 -20.81 -3.97
CA ASP A 237 -12.71 -21.45 -3.73
C ASP A 237 -11.56 -20.59 -4.27
N LEU A 238 -11.76 -20.00 -5.44
CA LEU A 238 -10.75 -19.15 -6.08
C LEU A 238 -10.57 -17.81 -5.35
N GLU A 239 -11.65 -17.17 -4.92
CA GLU A 239 -11.61 -15.95 -4.08
C GLU A 239 -10.80 -16.17 -2.80
N TRP A 240 -11.06 -17.28 -2.10
CA TRP A 240 -10.32 -17.63 -0.88
C TRP A 240 -8.88 -18.04 -1.17
N TRP A 241 -8.61 -18.69 -2.31
CA TRP A 241 -7.25 -18.97 -2.74
C TRP A 241 -6.43 -17.67 -2.91
N PHE A 242 -6.98 -16.66 -3.60
CA PHE A 242 -6.31 -15.37 -3.76
C PHE A 242 -6.05 -14.70 -2.41
N ARG A 243 -7.02 -14.70 -1.50
CA ARG A 243 -6.85 -14.16 -0.15
C ARG A 243 -5.74 -14.87 0.62
N GLN A 244 -5.73 -16.19 0.56
CA GLN A 244 -4.69 -16.99 1.23
C GLN A 244 -3.32 -16.73 0.60
N ARG A 245 -3.23 -16.72 -0.72
CA ARG A 245 -1.96 -16.49 -1.41
C ARG A 245 -1.33 -15.14 -1.08
N VAL A 246 -2.12 -14.07 -1.05
CA VAL A 246 -1.66 -12.74 -0.61
C VAL A 246 -1.11 -12.78 0.82
N ASN A 247 -1.82 -13.47 1.72
CA ASN A 247 -1.38 -13.63 3.11
C ASN A 247 -0.08 -14.46 3.21
N ASP A 248 0.06 -15.53 2.47
CA ASP A 248 1.25 -16.40 2.46
C ASP A 248 2.50 -15.65 1.96
N LEU A 249 2.32 -14.70 1.04
CA LEU A 249 3.36 -13.79 0.59
C LEU A 249 3.65 -12.64 1.60
N GLY A 250 2.92 -12.60 2.72
CA GLY A 250 3.03 -11.53 3.71
C GLY A 250 2.67 -10.15 3.14
N LEU A 251 1.75 -10.13 2.17
CA LEU A 251 1.11 -8.94 1.62
C LEU A 251 -0.23 -8.70 2.29
N GLN A 252 -0.90 -7.60 1.93
CA GLN A 252 -2.24 -7.28 2.40
C GLN A 252 -3.16 -7.04 1.21
N THR A 253 -4.46 -7.23 1.41
CA THR A 253 -5.50 -6.75 0.51
C THR A 253 -6.28 -5.62 1.19
N TRP A 254 -6.89 -4.74 0.41
CA TRP A 254 -7.70 -3.64 0.93
C TRP A 254 -9.19 -3.82 0.60
N PHE A 255 -9.52 -4.82 -0.24
CA PHE A 255 -10.88 -5.31 -0.48
C PHE A 255 -10.89 -6.82 -0.69
N HIS A 256 -12.05 -7.45 -0.60
CA HIS A 256 -12.20 -8.87 -0.91
C HIS A 256 -12.23 -9.08 -2.41
N THR A 257 -11.39 -9.97 -2.90
CA THR A 257 -11.38 -10.37 -4.31
C THR A 257 -12.76 -10.86 -4.74
N SER A 258 -13.21 -10.47 -5.92
CA SER A 258 -14.42 -11.01 -6.52
C SER A 258 -14.11 -11.76 -7.81
N ILE A 259 -14.80 -12.86 -8.03
CA ILE A 259 -14.68 -13.69 -9.22
C ILE A 259 -16.05 -13.80 -9.87
N GLU A 260 -16.13 -13.34 -11.11
CA GLU A 260 -17.34 -13.43 -11.93
C GLU A 260 -17.13 -14.39 -13.08
N VAL A 261 -18.21 -15.10 -13.47
CA VAL A 261 -18.17 -16.08 -14.57
C VAL A 261 -19.18 -15.72 -15.63
N GLU A 262 -18.69 -15.45 -16.83
CA GLU A 262 -19.51 -15.35 -18.03
C GLU A 262 -19.56 -16.70 -18.74
N ARG A 263 -20.78 -17.25 -18.92
CA ARG A 263 -20.98 -18.62 -19.36
C ARG A 263 -21.57 -18.71 -20.75
N SER A 264 -21.03 -19.66 -21.52
CA SER A 264 -21.65 -20.09 -22.76
C SER A 264 -23.00 -20.77 -22.50
N ASP A 265 -23.85 -20.80 -23.51
CA ASP A 265 -25.12 -21.55 -23.41
C ASP A 265 -24.91 -23.04 -23.18
N ARG A 266 -23.79 -23.61 -23.66
CA ARG A 266 -23.39 -24.99 -23.39
C ARG A 266 -23.13 -25.22 -21.90
N SER A 267 -22.33 -24.34 -21.26
CA SER A 267 -22.04 -24.46 -19.82
C SER A 267 -23.30 -24.30 -18.98
N LYS A 268 -24.22 -23.38 -19.37
CA LYS A 268 -25.52 -23.22 -18.70
C LYS A 268 -26.36 -24.48 -18.78
N GLN A 269 -26.41 -25.15 -19.97
CA GLN A 269 -27.14 -26.42 -20.17
C GLN A 269 -26.50 -27.53 -19.38
N GLU A 270 -25.19 -27.64 -19.31
CA GLU A 270 -24.44 -28.63 -18.54
C GLU A 270 -24.77 -28.55 -17.04
N ILE A 271 -24.74 -27.35 -16.47
CA ILE A 271 -25.13 -27.09 -15.08
C ILE A 271 -26.56 -27.53 -14.81
N ALA A 272 -27.51 -27.11 -15.66
CA ALA A 272 -28.91 -27.42 -15.50
C ALA A 272 -29.21 -28.95 -15.65
N ALA A 273 -28.59 -29.59 -16.65
CA ALA A 273 -28.80 -31.01 -16.91
C ALA A 273 -28.24 -31.92 -15.81
N ASN A 274 -27.17 -31.53 -15.16
CA ASN A 274 -26.49 -32.32 -14.14
C ASN A 274 -26.73 -31.80 -12.71
N ASN A 275 -27.55 -30.79 -12.54
CA ASN A 275 -27.84 -30.13 -11.25
C ASN A 275 -26.54 -29.75 -10.48
N LEU A 276 -25.58 -29.21 -11.21
CA LEU A 276 -24.30 -28.75 -10.64
C LEU A 276 -24.48 -27.43 -9.92
N ASP A 277 -23.53 -27.13 -9.01
CA ASP A 277 -23.42 -25.78 -8.40
C ASP A 277 -23.22 -24.76 -9.50
N PRO A 278 -24.02 -23.68 -9.57
CA PRO A 278 -23.88 -22.64 -10.53
C PRO A 278 -22.55 -21.83 -10.38
N ASN A 279 -21.85 -21.97 -9.27
CA ASN A 279 -20.58 -21.31 -9.03
C ASN A 279 -19.35 -22.13 -9.49
N LEU A 280 -19.52 -23.39 -9.91
CA LEU A 280 -18.42 -24.20 -10.43
C LEU A 280 -17.89 -23.61 -11.75
N LEU A 281 -16.58 -23.58 -11.89
CA LEU A 281 -15.89 -23.20 -13.11
C LEU A 281 -15.91 -24.38 -14.09
N LEU A 282 -16.40 -24.18 -15.31
CA LEU A 282 -16.47 -25.20 -16.36
C LEU A 282 -15.54 -24.85 -17.54
N ARG A 283 -15.18 -25.88 -18.34
CA ARG A 283 -14.41 -25.64 -19.57
C ARG A 283 -15.18 -24.78 -20.56
N GLY A 284 -14.57 -23.66 -20.96
CA GLY A 284 -15.16 -22.71 -21.91
C GLY A 284 -15.91 -21.56 -21.22
N ASP A 285 -15.90 -21.51 -19.89
CA ASP A 285 -16.31 -20.32 -19.16
C ASP A 285 -15.27 -19.22 -19.34
N HIS A 286 -15.72 -17.97 -19.37
CA HIS A 286 -14.88 -16.78 -19.28
C HIS A 286 -14.92 -16.29 -17.82
N VAL A 287 -13.75 -16.21 -17.18
CA VAL A 287 -13.62 -15.85 -15.77
C VAL A 287 -13.05 -14.46 -15.68
N HIS A 288 -13.69 -13.60 -14.92
CA HIS A 288 -13.25 -12.24 -14.63
C HIS A 288 -12.92 -12.11 -13.14
N ILE A 289 -11.86 -11.37 -12.84
CA ILE A 289 -11.41 -11.10 -11.46
C ILE A 289 -11.31 -9.60 -11.22
N ASP A 290 -11.74 -9.17 -10.04
CA ASP A 290 -11.39 -7.89 -9.45
C ASP A 290 -10.48 -8.14 -8.24
N PHE A 291 -9.22 -7.67 -8.33
CA PHE A 291 -8.14 -8.03 -7.42
C PHE A 291 -7.22 -6.88 -7.10
N GLY A 292 -6.89 -6.73 -5.80
CA GLY A 292 -5.96 -5.71 -5.35
C GLY A 292 -5.10 -6.15 -4.17
N ILE A 293 -3.85 -5.68 -4.18
CA ILE A 293 -2.90 -5.87 -3.08
C ILE A 293 -2.45 -4.51 -2.54
N SER A 294 -2.01 -4.52 -1.28
CA SER A 294 -1.27 -3.42 -0.66
C SER A 294 0.16 -3.88 -0.38
N TYR A 295 1.12 -3.15 -0.95
CA TYR A 295 2.54 -3.39 -0.77
C TYR A 295 3.29 -2.05 -0.78
N LEU A 296 4.20 -1.83 0.18
CA LEU A 296 4.97 -0.59 0.34
C LEU A 296 4.09 0.68 0.45
N ASN A 297 2.92 0.57 1.11
CA ASN A 297 1.88 1.60 1.20
C ASN A 297 1.28 2.02 -0.16
N LEU A 298 1.53 1.26 -1.22
CA LEU A 298 0.91 1.41 -2.52
C LEU A 298 -0.16 0.32 -2.71
N GLN A 299 -1.26 0.67 -3.35
CA GLN A 299 -2.39 -0.21 -3.57
C GLN A 299 -2.60 -0.42 -5.06
N THR A 300 -2.88 -1.66 -5.46
CA THR A 300 -3.33 -1.99 -6.82
C THR A 300 -4.83 -2.22 -6.82
N ASP A 301 -5.43 -1.99 -7.96
CA ASP A 301 -6.82 -2.27 -8.30
C ASP A 301 -6.81 -2.75 -9.75
N THR A 302 -6.99 -4.06 -9.95
CA THR A 302 -6.72 -4.71 -11.22
C THR A 302 -7.87 -5.62 -11.59
N GLN A 303 -8.42 -5.43 -12.78
CA GLN A 303 -9.46 -6.27 -13.36
C GLN A 303 -8.90 -7.04 -14.56
N GLN A 304 -9.13 -8.32 -14.62
CA GLN A 304 -8.73 -9.20 -15.72
C GLN A 304 -9.76 -10.29 -16.00
#